data_dba60d6e99588b1dbe3e016f0b8b9017
#
_entry.id   dba60d6e99588b1dbe3e016f0b8b9017
#
_cell.length_a   1.000
_cell.length_b   1.000
_cell.length_c   1.000
_cell.angle_alpha   90.00
_cell.angle_beta   90.00
_cell.angle_gamma   90.00
#
_symmetry.space_group_name_H-M   'P 1'
#
loop_
_entity.id
_entity.type
_entity.pdbx_description
1 polymer ?
#
loop_
_entity_poly.entity_id
_entity_poly.type
_entity_poly.pdbx_seq_one_letter_code
_entity_poly.pdbx_strand_id
1 'polypeptide(L)'
;RGLGDVYKRQLKNYLLKISTSVHYNRFKQRLWGILSHTPRLLRLCQKAGNAVKQGLLNKSNLFESLNFRYFGPVDGHNLKELVRTLRALRDIEGPKLLHVMTVKGKGYLPAEHNQPVWHAPGRFNPDTGERISSPGSASRYQDVFGETLVELAERDSRVVGVTPAMPSGCSMNLLMQAMPSRCFDVGIAEGHAVTFSAGLAAAGMVPFCNIYSTFMQRAYDNVIHDVAIQDLPVVMCLDRGGLVGEDGVTHHGVFDMAAFGCVPTLAIAAPMDELELRGMMYTGLQYGLSLIHISEPTRPISI
;
A
#
# COMPACT_ATOMS: atom_id res chain seq x y z
N ARG A 1 25.95 17.35 0.82
CA ARG A 1 25.60 16.64 -0.44
C ARG A 1 26.72 16.96 -1.43
N GLY A 2 27.59 15.95 -1.72
CA GLY A 2 28.86 16.16 -2.41
C GLY A 2 28.71 16.31 -3.93
N LEU A 3 29.70 16.95 -4.55
CA LEU A 3 29.88 17.12 -6.01
C LEU A 3 29.60 15.81 -6.79
N GLY A 4 29.87 14.63 -6.21
CA GLY A 4 29.59 13.33 -6.83
C GLY A 4 28.12 13.04 -7.12
N ASP A 5 27.17 13.57 -6.33
CA ASP A 5 25.73 13.37 -6.57
C ASP A 5 25.21 14.25 -7.72
N VAL A 6 25.81 15.42 -7.92
CA VAL A 6 25.47 16.34 -9.04
C VAL A 6 25.93 15.72 -10.36
N TYR A 7 27.14 15.17 -10.42
CA TYR A 7 27.65 14.51 -11.63
C TYR A 7 26.88 13.23 -11.96
N LYS A 8 26.49 12.42 -10.95
CA LYS A 8 25.66 11.22 -11.17
C LYS A 8 24.28 11.57 -11.72
N ARG A 9 23.66 12.66 -11.24
CA ARG A 9 22.37 13.16 -11.78
C ARG A 9 22.51 13.68 -13.21
N GLN A 10 23.55 14.45 -13.50
CA GLN A 10 23.80 14.96 -14.84
C GLN A 10 24.07 13.82 -15.85
N LEU A 11 24.87 12.82 -15.47
CA LEU A 11 25.11 11.66 -16.31
C LEU A 11 23.82 10.85 -16.57
N LYS A 12 22.99 10.64 -15.55
CA LYS A 12 21.68 9.97 -15.72
C LYS A 12 20.77 10.72 -16.68
N ASN A 13 20.69 12.04 -16.55
CA ASN A 13 19.89 12.88 -17.43
C ASN A 13 20.42 12.87 -18.87
N TYR A 14 21.74 12.83 -19.05
CA TYR A 14 22.35 12.71 -20.36
C TYR A 14 22.08 11.36 -21.01
N LEU A 15 22.22 10.27 -20.27
CA LEU A 15 21.90 8.91 -20.74
C LEU A 15 20.41 8.77 -21.05
N LEU A 16 19.52 9.38 -20.29
CA LEU A 16 18.09 9.44 -20.58
C LEU A 16 17.83 10.16 -21.92
N LYS A 17 18.44 11.33 -22.14
CA LYS A 17 18.32 12.07 -23.41
C LYS A 17 18.76 11.24 -24.61
N ILE A 18 19.86 10.50 -24.50
CA ILE A 18 20.33 9.61 -25.57
C ILE A 18 19.33 8.47 -25.78
N SER A 19 18.91 7.78 -24.72
CA SER A 19 18.02 6.62 -24.82
C SER A 19 16.61 6.97 -25.33
N THR A 20 16.14 8.20 -25.10
CA THR A 20 14.85 8.71 -25.62
C THR A 20 14.96 9.40 -26.97
N SER A 21 16.20 9.61 -27.50
CA SER A 21 16.40 10.27 -28.78
C SER A 21 15.82 9.44 -29.94
N VAL A 22 14.97 10.07 -30.76
CA VAL A 22 14.37 9.47 -31.96
C VAL A 22 15.44 9.00 -32.93
N HIS A 23 16.51 9.79 -33.12
CA HIS A 23 17.63 9.44 -34.01
C HIS A 23 18.41 8.22 -33.51
N TYR A 24 18.69 8.14 -32.22
CA TYR A 24 19.34 6.98 -31.61
C TYR A 24 18.48 5.71 -31.75
N ASN A 25 17.18 5.82 -31.49
CA ASN A 25 16.28 4.69 -31.59
C ASN A 25 16.08 4.20 -33.06
N ARG A 26 15.96 5.12 -34.02
CA ARG A 26 15.92 4.76 -35.44
C ARG A 26 17.22 4.11 -35.90
N PHE A 27 18.38 4.65 -35.50
CA PHE A 27 19.68 4.03 -35.80
C PHE A 27 19.76 2.63 -35.18
N LYS A 28 19.36 2.47 -33.93
CA LYS A 28 19.32 1.17 -33.26
C LYS A 28 18.40 0.18 -33.98
N GLN A 29 17.19 0.58 -34.38
CA GLN A 29 16.26 -0.26 -35.13
C GLN A 29 16.84 -0.70 -36.48
N ARG A 30 17.47 0.21 -37.23
CA ARG A 30 18.13 -0.12 -38.48
C ARG A 30 19.28 -1.11 -38.29
N LEU A 31 20.12 -0.88 -37.28
CA LEU A 31 21.23 -1.77 -36.95
C LEU A 31 20.73 -3.18 -36.57
N TRP A 32 19.66 -3.24 -35.75
CA TRP A 32 19.04 -4.52 -35.37
C TRP A 32 18.40 -5.22 -36.54
N GLY A 33 17.77 -4.49 -37.48
CA GLY A 33 17.24 -5.04 -38.72
C GLY A 33 18.31 -5.69 -39.59
N ILE A 34 19.47 -5.08 -39.69
CA ILE A 34 20.62 -5.66 -40.43
C ILE A 34 21.19 -6.90 -39.72
N LEU A 35 21.30 -6.83 -38.37
CA LEU A 35 21.86 -7.92 -37.54
C LEU A 35 20.89 -9.10 -37.38
N SER A 36 19.59 -8.92 -37.64
CA SER A 36 18.58 -9.99 -37.54
C SER A 36 18.83 -11.16 -38.49
N HIS A 37 19.55 -10.92 -39.59
CA HIS A 37 19.94 -11.94 -40.55
C HIS A 37 21.12 -12.84 -40.06
N THR A 38 21.76 -12.48 -38.94
CA THR A 38 22.86 -13.26 -38.33
C THR A 38 22.64 -13.47 -36.85
N PRO A 39 21.88 -14.52 -36.43
CA PRO A 39 21.43 -14.72 -35.06
C PRO A 39 22.55 -14.83 -34.02
N ARG A 40 23.73 -15.32 -34.40
CA ARG A 40 24.89 -15.43 -33.48
C ARG A 40 25.49 -14.05 -33.18
N LEU A 41 25.63 -13.20 -34.22
CA LEU A 41 26.15 -11.83 -34.07
C LEU A 41 25.17 -10.95 -33.27
N LEU A 42 23.87 -11.11 -33.54
CA LEU A 42 22.81 -10.42 -32.80
C LEU A 42 22.88 -10.71 -31.30
N ARG A 43 23.01 -11.99 -30.90
CA ARG A 43 23.16 -12.39 -29.48
C ARG A 43 24.43 -11.84 -28.83
N LEU A 44 25.53 -11.79 -29.58
CA LEU A 44 26.79 -11.25 -29.08
C LEU A 44 26.70 -9.74 -28.84
N CYS A 45 26.12 -8.99 -29.79
CA CYS A 45 25.90 -7.56 -29.66
C CYS A 45 24.89 -7.23 -28.56
N GLN A 46 23.86 -8.06 -28.37
CA GLN A 46 22.90 -7.92 -27.24
C GLN A 46 23.59 -8.15 -25.92
N LYS A 47 24.40 -9.21 -25.78
CA LYS A 47 25.17 -9.49 -24.55
C LYS A 47 26.18 -8.38 -24.25
N ALA A 48 26.92 -7.90 -25.23
CA ALA A 48 27.88 -6.80 -25.06
C ALA A 48 27.17 -5.49 -24.68
N GLY A 49 26.07 -5.15 -25.37
CA GLY A 49 25.26 -3.98 -25.05
C GLY A 49 24.66 -4.02 -23.64
N ASN A 50 24.19 -5.19 -23.21
CA ASN A 50 23.66 -5.40 -21.86
C ASN A 50 24.78 -5.37 -20.80
N ALA A 51 25.95 -5.94 -21.06
CA ALA A 51 27.11 -5.88 -20.15
C ALA A 51 27.62 -4.46 -19.94
N VAL A 52 27.72 -3.66 -21.02
CA VAL A 52 28.07 -2.23 -20.94
C VAL A 52 27.00 -1.46 -20.17
N LYS A 53 25.72 -1.75 -20.40
CA LYS A 53 24.61 -1.12 -19.71
C LYS A 53 24.58 -1.51 -18.21
N GLN A 54 24.84 -2.76 -17.89
CA GLN A 54 24.97 -3.26 -16.52
C GLN A 54 26.19 -2.67 -15.79
N GLY A 55 27.33 -2.57 -16.44
CA GLY A 55 28.54 -1.97 -15.88
C GLY A 55 28.40 -0.46 -15.61
N LEU A 56 27.67 0.27 -16.46
CA LEU A 56 27.42 1.70 -16.30
C LEU A 56 26.28 2.03 -15.31
N LEU A 57 25.29 1.13 -15.14
CA LEU A 57 24.10 1.37 -14.34
C LEU A 57 24.08 0.63 -13.00
N ASN A 58 25.04 -0.23 -12.74
CA ASN A 58 25.32 -0.95 -11.49
C ASN A 58 24.12 -1.64 -10.78
N LYS A 59 22.96 -1.83 -11.45
CA LYS A 59 21.84 -2.64 -10.97
C LYS A 59 21.00 -3.10 -12.17
N SER A 60 20.84 -4.42 -12.33
CA SER A 60 19.81 -4.98 -13.21
C SER A 60 18.46 -4.54 -12.68
N ASN A 61 17.70 -3.83 -13.51
CA ASN A 61 16.34 -3.40 -13.15
C ASN A 61 15.39 -4.58 -13.37
N LEU A 62 14.60 -4.94 -12.35
CA LEU A 62 13.58 -5.97 -12.42
C LEU A 62 12.70 -5.84 -13.69
N PHE A 63 12.31 -4.62 -14.04
CA PHE A 63 11.47 -4.37 -15.20
C PHE A 63 12.15 -4.68 -16.55
N GLU A 64 13.47 -4.50 -16.64
CA GLU A 64 14.21 -4.89 -17.84
C GLU A 64 14.33 -6.42 -17.98
N SER A 65 14.39 -7.14 -16.85
CA SER A 65 14.36 -8.63 -16.88
C SER A 65 12.98 -9.17 -17.29
N LEU A 66 11.92 -8.39 -17.12
CA LEU A 66 10.56 -8.67 -17.59
C LEU A 66 10.31 -8.13 -19.04
N ASN A 67 11.37 -7.79 -19.76
CA ASN A 67 11.33 -7.26 -21.13
C ASN A 67 10.67 -5.88 -21.29
N PHE A 68 10.53 -5.10 -20.21
CA PHE A 68 10.17 -3.70 -20.32
C PHE A 68 11.39 -2.86 -20.68
N ARG A 69 11.20 -1.87 -21.54
CA ARG A 69 12.22 -0.81 -21.71
C ARG A 69 12.03 0.21 -20.60
N TYR A 70 12.99 0.29 -19.71
CA TYR A 70 12.97 1.21 -18.59
C TYR A 70 13.53 2.58 -18.97
N PHE A 71 12.82 3.64 -18.59
CA PHE A 71 13.21 5.04 -18.74
C PHE A 71 13.07 5.77 -17.40
N GLY A 72 14.09 6.49 -16.99
CA GLY A 72 14.06 7.26 -15.75
C GLY A 72 15.25 6.98 -14.81
N PRO A 73 15.16 7.45 -13.57
CA PRO A 73 14.07 8.27 -13.01
C PRO A 73 14.01 9.69 -13.58
N VAL A 74 12.78 10.22 -13.76
CA VAL A 74 12.49 11.60 -14.20
C VAL A 74 11.85 12.35 -13.03
N ASP A 75 12.19 13.62 -12.85
CA ASP A 75 11.52 14.47 -11.88
C ASP A 75 10.09 14.81 -12.36
N GLY A 76 9.08 14.27 -11.66
CA GLY A 76 7.66 14.50 -11.97
C GLY A 76 7.17 15.92 -11.70
N HIS A 77 7.90 16.69 -10.91
CA HIS A 77 7.57 18.10 -10.67
C HIS A 77 8.16 19.04 -11.75
N ASN A 78 9.08 18.54 -12.59
CA ASN A 78 9.56 19.26 -13.76
C ASN A 78 8.66 18.93 -14.97
N LEU A 79 7.52 19.63 -15.08
CA LEU A 79 6.52 19.38 -16.14
C LEU A 79 7.10 19.52 -17.54
N LYS A 80 8.03 20.45 -17.77
CA LYS A 80 8.66 20.65 -19.08
C LYS A 80 9.46 19.43 -19.52
N GLU A 81 10.23 18.85 -18.59
CA GLU A 81 11.01 17.64 -18.85
C GLU A 81 10.12 16.40 -18.98
N LEU A 82 9.12 16.27 -18.12
CA LEU A 82 8.16 15.16 -18.14
C LEU A 82 7.40 15.11 -19.46
N VAL A 83 6.83 16.23 -19.92
CA VAL A 83 6.10 16.31 -21.20
C VAL A 83 7.02 16.00 -22.39
N ARG A 84 8.27 16.52 -22.36
CA ARG A 84 9.24 16.19 -23.42
C ARG A 84 9.56 14.69 -23.47
N THR A 85 9.76 14.09 -22.28
CA THR A 85 10.02 12.65 -22.16
C THR A 85 8.83 11.81 -22.64
N LEU A 86 7.62 12.14 -22.22
CA LEU A 86 6.40 11.44 -22.66
C LEU A 86 6.22 11.52 -24.17
N ARG A 87 6.44 12.69 -24.79
CA ARG A 87 6.39 12.85 -26.25
C ARG A 87 7.44 11.98 -26.96
N ALA A 88 8.67 11.91 -26.41
CA ALA A 88 9.72 11.08 -26.99
C ALA A 88 9.44 9.57 -26.85
N LEU A 89 8.72 9.17 -25.79
CA LEU A 89 8.34 7.77 -25.57
C LEU A 89 7.15 7.32 -26.38
N ARG A 90 6.28 8.24 -26.82
CA ARG A 90 5.06 7.92 -27.57
C ARG A 90 5.33 7.04 -28.78
N ASP A 91 6.34 7.40 -29.55
CA ASP A 91 6.66 6.79 -30.83
C ASP A 91 7.66 5.62 -30.73
N ILE A 92 8.02 5.20 -29.51
CA ILE A 92 8.85 4.03 -29.28
C ILE A 92 7.94 2.80 -29.18
N GLU A 93 8.20 1.78 -29.99
CA GLU A 93 7.44 0.54 -29.96
C GLU A 93 7.81 -0.36 -28.78
N GLY A 94 6.90 -1.27 -28.44
CA GLY A 94 7.04 -2.29 -27.39
C GLY A 94 6.72 -1.79 -25.97
N PRO A 95 6.74 -2.68 -24.98
CA PRO A 95 6.41 -2.36 -23.60
C PRO A 95 7.45 -1.41 -23.00
N LYS A 96 6.96 -0.34 -22.35
CA LYS A 96 7.78 0.75 -21.78
C LYS A 96 7.36 1.00 -20.36
N LEU A 97 8.34 1.27 -19.48
CA LEU A 97 8.12 1.74 -18.14
C LEU A 97 8.84 3.08 -17.95
N LEU A 98 8.08 4.14 -17.68
CA LEU A 98 8.64 5.43 -17.29
C LEU A 98 8.58 5.56 -15.77
N HIS A 99 9.75 5.64 -15.14
CA HIS A 99 9.86 5.90 -13.70
C HIS A 99 9.85 7.41 -13.45
N VAL A 100 8.77 7.88 -12.86
CA VAL A 100 8.59 9.28 -12.47
C VAL A 100 8.72 9.39 -10.95
N MET A 101 9.60 10.25 -10.48
CA MET A 101 9.77 10.53 -9.06
C MET A 101 9.00 11.79 -8.67
N THR A 102 8.19 11.69 -7.63
CA THR A 102 7.46 12.82 -7.07
C THR A 102 7.66 12.89 -5.55
N VAL A 103 7.44 14.06 -5.00
CA VAL A 103 7.35 14.28 -3.55
C VAL A 103 5.89 14.56 -3.23
N LYS A 104 5.26 13.71 -2.43
CA LYS A 104 3.87 13.88 -2.02
C LYS A 104 3.74 15.18 -1.21
N GLY A 105 2.73 16.00 -1.54
CA GLY A 105 2.55 17.30 -0.92
C GLY A 105 3.51 18.39 -1.40
N LYS A 106 4.23 18.19 -2.50
CA LYS A 106 5.19 19.16 -3.06
C LYS A 106 4.56 20.53 -3.29
N GLY A 107 5.20 21.57 -2.76
CA GLY A 107 4.74 22.96 -2.82
C GLY A 107 4.07 23.43 -1.52
N TYR A 108 3.80 22.51 -0.57
CA TYR A 108 3.31 22.85 0.76
C TYR A 108 4.22 22.26 1.83
N LEU A 109 5.03 23.08 2.47
CA LEU A 109 6.09 22.64 3.38
C LEU A 109 5.61 21.72 4.51
N PRO A 110 4.48 21.98 5.19
CA PRO A 110 3.98 21.06 6.20
C PRO A 110 3.73 19.65 5.68
N ALA A 111 3.21 19.53 4.45
CA ALA A 111 2.96 18.24 3.82
C ALA A 111 4.26 17.56 3.34
N GLU A 112 5.25 18.32 2.88
CA GLU A 112 6.56 17.76 2.52
C GLU A 112 7.29 17.18 3.74
N HIS A 113 7.10 17.77 4.92
CA HIS A 113 7.74 17.34 6.17
C HIS A 113 7.02 16.16 6.85
N ASN A 114 5.70 16.08 6.72
CA ASN A 114 4.90 15.03 7.37
C ASN A 114 3.80 14.48 6.45
N GLN A 115 4.22 13.77 5.42
CA GLN A 115 3.33 13.23 4.38
C GLN A 115 2.18 12.35 4.90
N PRO A 116 2.36 11.50 5.93
CA PRO A 116 1.26 10.69 6.46
C PRO A 116 0.13 11.53 7.05
N VAL A 117 0.44 12.56 7.81
CA VAL A 117 -0.55 13.46 8.43
C VAL A 117 -1.33 14.26 7.39
N TRP A 118 -0.65 14.61 6.28
CA TRP A 118 -1.21 15.41 5.19
C TRP A 118 -1.80 14.56 4.06
N HIS A 119 -1.91 13.28 4.26
CA HIS A 119 -2.65 12.41 3.35
C HIS A 119 -4.14 12.48 3.67
N ALA A 120 -4.92 13.18 2.85
CA ALA A 120 -6.35 13.47 3.11
C ALA A 120 -6.57 14.18 4.48
N PRO A 121 -6.01 15.38 4.68
CA PRO A 121 -6.01 16.06 5.98
C PRO A 121 -7.38 16.57 6.43
N GLY A 122 -8.42 16.49 5.60
CA GLY A 122 -9.71 17.14 5.84
C GLY A 122 -9.61 18.67 5.66
N ARG A 123 -10.45 19.42 6.37
CA ARG A 123 -10.41 20.90 6.35
C ARG A 123 -9.27 21.42 7.22
N PHE A 124 -8.51 22.37 6.69
CA PHE A 124 -7.42 23.03 7.42
C PHE A 124 -7.23 24.48 6.95
N ASN A 125 -6.57 25.27 7.75
CA ASN A 125 -6.15 26.61 7.36
C ASN A 125 -4.85 26.48 6.52
N PRO A 126 -4.83 26.88 5.25
CA PRO A 126 -3.65 26.72 4.40
C PRO A 126 -2.45 27.58 4.82
N ASP A 127 -2.69 28.70 5.52
CA ASP A 127 -1.61 29.62 5.94
C ASP A 127 -0.91 29.12 7.20
N THR A 128 -1.67 28.56 8.16
CA THR A 128 -1.14 28.11 9.45
C THR A 128 -0.88 26.60 9.51
N GLY A 129 -1.52 25.83 8.62
CA GLY A 129 -1.51 24.36 8.67
C GLY A 129 -2.39 23.79 9.78
N GLU A 130 -3.17 24.62 10.49
CA GLU A 130 -4.03 24.18 11.58
C GLU A 130 -5.24 23.42 11.03
N ARG A 131 -5.45 22.20 11.53
CA ARG A 131 -6.57 21.36 11.11
C ARG A 131 -7.85 21.80 11.82
N ILE A 132 -8.91 21.99 11.07
CA ILE A 132 -10.21 22.40 11.58
C ILE A 132 -10.97 21.13 11.99
N SER A 133 -11.00 20.84 13.29
CA SER A 133 -11.83 19.78 13.85
C SER A 133 -13.22 20.31 14.17
N SER A 134 -14.26 19.51 13.91
CA SER A 134 -15.61 19.84 14.39
C SER A 134 -15.67 19.61 15.89
N PRO A 135 -16.07 20.62 16.72
CA PRO A 135 -16.22 20.44 18.16
C PRO A 135 -17.28 19.39 18.46
N GLY A 136 -17.03 18.51 19.44
CA GLY A 136 -18.02 17.58 19.97
C GLY A 136 -18.29 16.34 19.11
N SER A 137 -17.32 15.87 18.35
CA SER A 137 -17.47 14.57 17.70
C SER A 137 -17.40 13.43 18.73
N ALA A 138 -18.35 12.49 18.70
CA ALA A 138 -18.27 11.24 19.46
C ALA A 138 -17.00 10.49 19.07
N SER A 139 -16.54 9.57 19.92
CA SER A 139 -15.43 8.68 19.61
C SER A 139 -15.75 7.93 18.31
N ARG A 140 -14.74 7.82 17.43
CA ARG A 140 -14.90 7.00 16.22
C ARG A 140 -14.64 5.55 16.60
N TYR A 141 -15.30 4.61 15.98
CA TYR A 141 -15.06 3.18 16.19
C TYR A 141 -13.59 2.80 16.05
N GLN A 142 -12.87 3.38 15.09
CA GLN A 142 -11.44 3.14 14.93
C GLN A 142 -10.61 3.56 16.15
N ASP A 143 -11.01 4.64 16.86
CA ASP A 143 -10.28 5.11 18.04
C ASP A 143 -10.53 4.16 19.22
N VAL A 144 -11.79 3.72 19.41
CA VAL A 144 -12.16 2.70 20.41
C VAL A 144 -11.45 1.37 20.12
N PHE A 145 -11.36 0.98 18.85
CA PHE A 145 -10.59 -0.20 18.44
C PHE A 145 -9.12 -0.07 18.85
N GLY A 146 -8.47 1.04 18.50
CA GLY A 146 -7.04 1.24 18.80
C GLY A 146 -6.73 1.24 20.29
N GLU A 147 -7.55 1.94 21.11
CA GLU A 147 -7.43 1.97 22.56
C GLU A 147 -7.64 0.58 23.19
N THR A 148 -8.69 -0.12 22.75
CA THR A 148 -8.99 -1.48 23.22
C THR A 148 -7.90 -2.46 22.86
N LEU A 149 -7.33 -2.36 21.65
CA LEU A 149 -6.25 -3.22 21.22
C LEU A 149 -4.99 -3.07 22.08
N VAL A 150 -4.65 -1.84 22.47
CA VAL A 150 -3.54 -1.59 23.43
C VAL A 150 -3.83 -2.25 24.77
N GLU A 151 -5.04 -2.07 25.32
CA GLU A 151 -5.44 -2.69 26.58
C GLU A 151 -5.38 -4.23 26.54
N LEU A 152 -5.87 -4.84 25.45
CA LEU A 152 -5.81 -6.29 25.26
C LEU A 152 -4.35 -6.78 25.19
N ALA A 153 -3.49 -6.04 24.48
CA ALA A 153 -2.07 -6.37 24.37
C ALA A 153 -1.29 -6.19 25.66
N GLU A 154 -1.71 -5.29 26.56
CA GLU A 154 -1.14 -5.17 27.93
C GLU A 154 -1.49 -6.37 28.78
N ARG A 155 -2.70 -6.93 28.63
CA ARG A 155 -3.20 -8.06 29.42
C ARG A 155 -2.76 -9.43 28.90
N ASP A 156 -2.56 -9.56 27.58
CA ASP A 156 -2.18 -10.82 26.96
C ASP A 156 -1.02 -10.62 25.98
N SER A 157 0.09 -11.27 26.29
CA SER A 157 1.31 -11.18 25.46
C SER A 157 1.17 -11.79 24.07
N ARG A 158 0.15 -12.59 23.81
CA ARG A 158 -0.12 -13.20 22.52
C ARG A 158 -0.79 -12.24 21.54
N VAL A 159 -1.43 -11.16 22.02
CA VAL A 159 -2.13 -10.19 21.18
C VAL A 159 -1.14 -9.41 20.33
N VAL A 160 -1.35 -9.42 19.02
CA VAL A 160 -0.60 -8.65 18.03
C VAL A 160 -1.52 -7.97 17.04
N GLY A 161 -1.11 -6.84 16.48
CA GLY A 161 -1.85 -6.10 15.47
C GLY A 161 -1.22 -6.25 14.09
N VAL A 162 -2.03 -6.43 13.06
CA VAL A 162 -1.60 -6.48 11.65
C VAL A 162 -2.47 -5.55 10.81
N THR A 163 -1.87 -4.72 9.97
CA THR A 163 -2.61 -3.85 9.04
C THR A 163 -1.85 -3.66 7.73
N PRO A 164 -2.52 -3.59 6.57
CA PRO A 164 -1.90 -3.30 5.29
C PRO A 164 -1.94 -1.80 4.96
N ALA A 165 -0.90 -1.06 5.38
CA ALA A 165 -0.68 0.36 5.11
C ALA A 165 -1.76 1.33 5.65
N MET A 166 -2.47 0.95 6.71
CA MET A 166 -3.55 1.77 7.27
C MET A 166 -3.39 2.08 8.77
N PRO A 167 -2.18 2.27 9.33
CA PRO A 167 -2.01 2.36 10.78
C PRO A 167 -2.76 3.53 11.41
N SER A 168 -2.81 4.70 10.75
CA SER A 168 -3.56 5.85 11.24
C SER A 168 -5.06 5.78 10.94
N GLY A 169 -5.44 5.12 9.85
CA GLY A 169 -6.83 4.99 9.42
C GLY A 169 -7.65 4.04 10.30
N CYS A 170 -6.99 3.07 10.93
CA CYS A 170 -7.61 2.14 11.87
C CYS A 170 -7.08 2.29 13.31
N SER A 171 -6.46 3.40 13.64
CA SER A 171 -5.86 3.73 14.95
C SER A 171 -4.87 2.68 15.49
N MET A 172 -4.33 1.81 14.63
CA MET A 172 -3.29 0.83 14.96
C MET A 172 -1.96 1.50 15.36
N ASN A 173 -1.78 2.76 14.96
CA ASN A 173 -0.64 3.58 15.40
C ASN A 173 -0.54 3.71 16.93
N LEU A 174 -1.62 3.53 17.69
CA LEU A 174 -1.60 3.51 19.15
C LEU A 174 -0.82 2.28 19.65
N LEU A 175 -1.09 1.10 19.11
CA LEU A 175 -0.33 -0.11 19.45
C LEU A 175 1.12 -0.01 18.95
N MET A 176 1.36 0.56 17.76
CA MET A 176 2.71 0.78 17.25
C MET A 176 3.56 1.66 18.16
N GLN A 177 2.95 2.65 18.81
CA GLN A 177 3.63 3.53 19.76
C GLN A 177 3.86 2.86 21.11
N ALA A 178 2.85 2.15 21.62
CA ALA A 178 2.93 1.49 22.93
C ALA A 178 3.82 0.24 22.88
N MET A 179 3.68 -0.58 21.84
CA MET A 179 4.35 -1.88 21.70
C MET A 179 4.81 -2.12 20.25
N PRO A 180 5.89 -1.47 19.78
CA PRO A 180 6.34 -1.53 18.38
C PRO A 180 6.62 -2.95 17.86
N SER A 181 7.05 -3.86 18.72
CA SER A 181 7.34 -5.25 18.36
C SER A 181 6.11 -6.13 18.17
N ARG A 182 4.92 -5.62 18.52
CA ARG A 182 3.65 -6.36 18.45
C ARG A 182 2.68 -5.77 17.41
N CYS A 183 3.12 -4.85 16.59
CA CYS A 183 2.29 -4.29 15.53
C CYS A 183 3.04 -4.30 14.21
N PHE A 184 2.39 -4.83 13.17
CA PHE A 184 3.00 -5.06 11.87
C PHE A 184 2.21 -4.34 10.77
N ASP A 185 2.87 -3.41 10.09
CA ASP A 185 2.38 -2.85 8.84
C ASP A 185 3.04 -3.59 7.68
N VAL A 186 2.26 -4.34 6.93
CA VAL A 186 2.75 -5.17 5.82
C VAL A 186 2.75 -4.44 4.47
N GLY A 187 2.48 -3.14 4.46
CA GLY A 187 2.31 -2.35 3.23
C GLY A 187 0.96 -2.63 2.55
N ILE A 188 0.78 -2.12 1.33
CA ILE A 188 -0.47 -2.32 0.56
C ILE A 188 -0.51 -3.76 0.01
N ALA A 189 -0.83 -4.72 0.89
CA ALA A 189 -0.80 -6.15 0.60
C ALA A 189 -1.82 -6.90 1.48
N GLU A 190 -3.11 -6.74 1.21
CA GLU A 190 -4.20 -7.25 2.04
C GLU A 190 -4.17 -8.79 2.15
N GLY A 191 -3.96 -9.50 1.03
CA GLY A 191 -3.79 -10.95 1.04
C GLY A 191 -2.63 -11.40 1.92
N HIS A 192 -1.48 -10.69 1.85
CA HIS A 192 -0.35 -10.97 2.73
C HIS A 192 -0.67 -10.69 4.21
N ALA A 193 -1.43 -9.64 4.52
CA ALA A 193 -1.85 -9.35 5.89
C ALA A 193 -2.62 -10.53 6.50
N VAL A 194 -3.55 -11.12 5.76
CA VAL A 194 -4.33 -12.28 6.20
C VAL A 194 -3.45 -13.52 6.33
N THR A 195 -2.65 -13.86 5.32
CA THR A 195 -1.75 -15.03 5.36
C THR A 195 -0.71 -14.90 6.49
N PHE A 196 -0.16 -13.70 6.70
CA PHE A 196 0.78 -13.43 7.79
C PHE A 196 0.10 -13.58 9.16
N SER A 197 -1.13 -13.09 9.30
CA SER A 197 -1.93 -13.29 10.52
C SER A 197 -2.22 -14.78 10.77
N ALA A 198 -2.54 -15.54 9.73
CA ALA A 198 -2.70 -17.00 9.84
C ALA A 198 -1.42 -17.67 10.37
N GLY A 199 -0.24 -17.29 9.84
CA GLY A 199 1.04 -17.78 10.34
C GLY A 199 1.32 -17.43 11.80
N LEU A 200 0.98 -16.22 12.23
CA LEU A 200 1.08 -15.80 13.64
C LEU A 200 0.14 -16.62 14.54
N ALA A 201 -1.10 -16.86 14.09
CA ALA A 201 -2.06 -17.67 14.83
C ALA A 201 -1.60 -19.14 14.95
N ALA A 202 -1.07 -19.72 13.87
CA ALA A 202 -0.49 -21.06 13.89
C ALA A 202 0.73 -21.17 14.86
N ALA A 203 1.42 -20.04 15.09
CA ALA A 203 2.50 -19.95 16.09
C ALA A 203 2.01 -19.66 17.52
N GLY A 204 0.71 -19.65 17.77
CA GLY A 204 0.10 -19.45 19.11
C GLY A 204 -0.14 -18.00 19.48
N MET A 205 -0.01 -17.05 18.56
CA MET A 205 -0.40 -15.65 18.77
C MET A 205 -1.90 -15.45 18.53
N VAL A 206 -2.43 -14.31 18.95
CA VAL A 206 -3.81 -13.89 18.68
C VAL A 206 -3.76 -12.60 17.86
N PRO A 207 -3.71 -12.70 16.54
CA PRO A 207 -3.61 -11.52 15.68
C PRO A 207 -4.97 -10.84 15.49
N PHE A 208 -4.98 -9.52 15.67
CA PHE A 208 -6.03 -8.61 15.26
C PHE A 208 -5.64 -8.02 13.92
N CYS A 209 -6.24 -8.52 12.84
CA CYS A 209 -5.96 -8.08 11.48
C CYS A 209 -6.99 -7.05 11.03
N ASN A 210 -6.61 -5.75 11.03
CA ASN A 210 -7.52 -4.70 10.66
C ASN A 210 -7.30 -4.25 9.21
N ILE A 211 -8.36 -4.39 8.41
CA ILE A 211 -8.39 -4.04 6.98
C ILE A 211 -9.71 -3.32 6.70
N TYR A 212 -9.69 -2.29 5.84
CA TYR A 212 -10.95 -1.68 5.37
C TYR A 212 -11.80 -2.70 4.62
N SER A 213 -13.10 -2.67 4.85
CA SER A 213 -14.08 -3.57 4.25
C SER A 213 -13.87 -3.76 2.74
N THR A 214 -13.83 -2.68 1.97
CA THR A 214 -13.65 -2.78 0.51
C THR A 214 -12.27 -3.29 0.09
N PHE A 215 -11.26 -3.16 0.94
CA PHE A 215 -9.91 -3.67 0.67
C PHE A 215 -9.80 -5.16 1.03
N MET A 216 -10.57 -5.62 2.03
CA MET A 216 -10.63 -7.03 2.40
C MET A 216 -11.11 -7.94 1.25
N GLN A 217 -11.84 -7.40 0.28
CA GLN A 217 -12.23 -8.13 -0.92
C GLN A 217 -11.03 -8.73 -1.69
N ARG A 218 -9.85 -8.10 -1.61
CA ARG A 218 -8.61 -8.61 -2.22
C ARG A 218 -8.01 -9.81 -1.48
N ALA A 219 -8.45 -10.04 -0.25
CA ALA A 219 -7.95 -11.11 0.61
C ALA A 219 -9.00 -12.22 0.84
N TYR A 220 -10.11 -12.21 0.11
CA TYR A 220 -11.21 -13.15 0.31
C TYR A 220 -10.76 -14.62 0.26
N ASP A 221 -9.97 -14.97 -0.75
CA ASP A 221 -9.40 -16.31 -0.89
C ASP A 221 -8.48 -16.68 0.28
N ASN A 222 -7.64 -15.73 0.72
CA ASN A 222 -6.74 -15.95 1.86
C ASN A 222 -7.51 -16.17 3.17
N VAL A 223 -8.64 -15.48 3.37
CA VAL A 223 -9.50 -15.74 4.54
C VAL A 223 -10.02 -17.17 4.55
N ILE A 224 -10.49 -17.67 3.42
CA ILE A 224 -11.01 -19.04 3.31
C ILE A 224 -9.87 -20.05 3.42
N HIS A 225 -8.84 -19.91 2.59
CA HIS A 225 -7.80 -20.92 2.43
C HIS A 225 -6.80 -20.93 3.59
N ASP A 226 -6.34 -19.74 4.01
CA ASP A 226 -5.25 -19.66 4.98
C ASP A 226 -5.73 -19.63 6.44
N VAL A 227 -6.98 -19.19 6.68
CA VAL A 227 -7.54 -19.04 8.03
C VAL A 227 -8.66 -20.04 8.28
N ALA A 228 -9.76 -19.97 7.51
CA ALA A 228 -10.99 -20.69 7.81
C ALA A 228 -10.85 -22.21 7.65
N ILE A 229 -10.23 -22.72 6.59
CA ILE A 229 -9.99 -24.16 6.37
C ILE A 229 -9.08 -24.74 7.45
N GLN A 230 -8.16 -23.95 7.99
CA GLN A 230 -7.22 -24.37 9.02
C GLN A 230 -7.72 -24.12 10.44
N ASP A 231 -8.90 -23.55 10.59
CA ASP A 231 -9.55 -23.22 11.88
C ASP A 231 -8.62 -22.40 12.81
N LEU A 232 -7.97 -21.39 12.25
CA LEU A 232 -6.98 -20.57 12.97
C LEU A 232 -7.64 -19.37 13.67
N PRO A 233 -7.26 -19.05 14.93
CA PRO A 233 -7.84 -17.95 15.71
C PRO A 233 -7.30 -16.59 15.27
N VAL A 234 -7.82 -16.07 14.16
CA VAL A 234 -7.51 -14.72 13.66
C VAL A 234 -8.72 -13.82 13.86
N VAL A 235 -8.58 -12.72 14.59
CA VAL A 235 -9.63 -11.71 14.74
C VAL A 235 -9.51 -10.73 13.58
N MET A 236 -10.35 -10.88 12.56
CA MET A 236 -10.39 -9.98 11.42
C MET A 236 -11.32 -8.81 11.71
N CYS A 237 -10.76 -7.60 11.67
CA CYS A 237 -11.47 -6.36 11.98
C CYS A 237 -11.67 -5.56 10.70
N LEU A 238 -12.94 -5.47 10.24
CA LEU A 238 -13.27 -4.78 9.01
C LEU A 238 -13.72 -3.36 9.31
N ASP A 239 -12.85 -2.42 9.06
CA ASP A 239 -13.13 -0.98 9.23
C ASP A 239 -13.83 -0.42 7.99
N ARG A 240 -14.61 0.65 8.12
CA ARG A 240 -15.41 1.23 7.03
C ARG A 240 -16.51 0.26 6.53
N GLY A 241 -17.13 -0.55 7.40
CA GLY A 241 -18.34 -1.30 7.07
C GLY A 241 -19.52 -0.35 6.85
N GLY A 242 -20.43 -0.69 5.93
CA GLY A 242 -21.60 0.12 5.61
C GLY A 242 -21.32 1.31 4.70
N LEU A 243 -22.12 2.37 4.83
CA LEU A 243 -22.01 3.59 4.03
C LEU A 243 -21.04 4.58 4.68
N VAL A 244 -19.96 4.89 3.99
CA VAL A 244 -18.94 5.84 4.44
C VAL A 244 -19.11 7.18 3.72
N GLY A 245 -19.23 8.28 4.49
CA GLY A 245 -19.52 9.59 3.92
C GLY A 245 -18.36 10.22 3.18
N GLU A 246 -17.25 10.50 3.87
CA GLU A 246 -16.13 11.28 3.34
C GLU A 246 -15.30 10.50 2.32
N ASP A 247 -15.14 9.20 2.49
CA ASP A 247 -14.33 8.35 1.60
C ASP A 247 -15.05 8.00 0.29
N GLY A 248 -16.38 8.18 0.23
CA GLY A 248 -17.19 8.03 -0.96
C GLY A 248 -17.46 6.59 -1.40
N VAL A 249 -18.08 6.45 -2.58
CA VAL A 249 -18.63 5.20 -3.10
C VAL A 249 -17.62 4.06 -3.22
N THR A 250 -16.35 4.35 -3.41
CA THR A 250 -15.28 3.33 -3.53
C THR A 250 -14.94 2.65 -2.21
N HIS A 251 -15.44 3.19 -1.09
CA HIS A 251 -15.18 2.69 0.25
C HIS A 251 -16.44 2.19 0.97
N HIS A 252 -17.61 2.14 0.30
CA HIS A 252 -18.82 1.59 0.90
C HIS A 252 -18.69 0.07 1.12
N GLY A 253 -18.62 -0.35 2.39
CA GLY A 253 -18.43 -1.73 2.81
C GLY A 253 -19.75 -2.46 3.00
N VAL A 254 -20.45 -2.80 1.91
CA VAL A 254 -21.81 -3.35 1.95
C VAL A 254 -21.89 -4.86 1.63
N PHE A 255 -20.77 -5.49 1.31
CA PHE A 255 -20.75 -6.88 0.87
C PHE A 255 -20.24 -7.89 1.91
N ASP A 256 -19.67 -7.43 3.02
CA ASP A 256 -18.91 -8.26 3.96
C ASP A 256 -19.75 -9.39 4.56
N MET A 257 -20.96 -9.10 5.04
CA MET A 257 -21.84 -10.10 5.63
C MET A 257 -22.23 -11.17 4.61
N ALA A 258 -22.50 -10.79 3.36
CA ALA A 258 -22.83 -11.74 2.30
C ALA A 258 -21.61 -12.56 1.87
N ALA A 259 -20.45 -11.90 1.73
CA ALA A 259 -19.23 -12.54 1.27
C ALA A 259 -18.68 -13.57 2.28
N PHE A 260 -18.67 -13.23 3.56
CA PHE A 260 -18.10 -14.10 4.61
C PHE A 260 -19.13 -14.97 5.31
N GLY A 261 -20.42 -14.62 5.25
CA GLY A 261 -21.51 -15.38 5.86
C GLY A 261 -21.72 -16.78 5.26
N CYS A 262 -21.16 -17.07 4.10
CA CYS A 262 -21.18 -18.39 3.51
C CYS A 262 -20.05 -19.32 3.99
N VAL A 263 -19.11 -18.82 4.81
CA VAL A 263 -17.97 -19.60 5.34
C VAL A 263 -18.34 -20.14 6.73
N PRO A 264 -18.57 -21.46 6.90
CA PRO A 264 -19.20 -22.01 8.11
C PRO A 264 -18.41 -21.83 9.40
N THR A 265 -17.07 -21.73 9.30
CA THR A 265 -16.18 -21.62 10.46
C THR A 265 -15.99 -20.19 10.95
N LEU A 266 -16.54 -19.20 10.22
CA LEU A 266 -16.41 -17.79 10.59
C LEU A 266 -17.61 -17.36 11.44
N ALA A 267 -17.34 -16.75 12.58
CA ALA A 267 -18.32 -15.99 13.33
C ALA A 267 -18.29 -14.53 12.87
N ILE A 268 -19.45 -13.96 12.52
CA ILE A 268 -19.57 -12.59 12.07
C ILE A 268 -20.30 -11.79 13.13
N ALA A 269 -19.72 -10.67 13.54
CA ALA A 269 -20.28 -9.76 14.52
C ALA A 269 -20.26 -8.32 13.97
N ALA A 270 -21.33 -7.56 14.22
CA ALA A 270 -21.44 -6.17 13.84
C ALA A 270 -21.87 -5.36 15.08
N PRO A 271 -20.95 -4.63 15.71
CA PRO A 271 -21.23 -3.86 16.91
C PRO A 271 -22.16 -2.69 16.59
N MET A 272 -23.14 -2.44 17.44
CA MET A 272 -24.09 -1.35 17.32
C MET A 272 -23.58 -0.06 17.96
N ASP A 273 -22.67 -0.18 18.93
CA ASP A 273 -22.04 0.95 19.61
C ASP A 273 -20.60 0.64 20.05
N GLU A 274 -19.93 1.61 20.63
CA GLU A 274 -18.53 1.52 21.07
C GLU A 274 -18.32 0.48 22.19
N LEU A 275 -19.32 0.31 23.04
CA LEU A 275 -19.26 -0.64 24.15
C LEU A 275 -19.34 -2.08 23.62
N GLU A 276 -20.22 -2.32 22.67
CA GLU A 276 -20.31 -3.62 21.99
C GLU A 276 -19.03 -3.93 21.22
N LEU A 277 -18.47 -2.97 20.47
CA LEU A 277 -17.19 -3.17 19.78
C LEU A 277 -16.11 -3.64 20.75
N ARG A 278 -15.98 -2.96 21.89
CA ARG A 278 -15.03 -3.33 22.92
C ARG A 278 -15.29 -4.74 23.45
N GLY A 279 -16.54 -5.07 23.76
CA GLY A 279 -16.96 -6.40 24.21
C GLY A 279 -16.66 -7.50 23.18
N MET A 280 -16.90 -7.24 21.90
CA MET A 280 -16.59 -8.17 20.80
C MET A 280 -15.10 -8.40 20.63
N MET A 281 -14.25 -7.38 20.80
CA MET A 281 -12.80 -7.55 20.77
C MET A 281 -12.29 -8.45 21.92
N TYR A 282 -12.85 -8.30 23.13
CA TYR A 282 -12.57 -9.21 24.25
C TYR A 282 -13.04 -10.63 23.95
N THR A 283 -14.23 -10.79 23.37
CA THR A 283 -14.77 -12.09 22.94
C THR A 283 -13.87 -12.72 21.88
N GLY A 284 -13.41 -11.93 20.90
CA GLY A 284 -12.48 -12.38 19.86
C GLY A 284 -11.18 -12.94 20.43
N LEU A 285 -10.62 -12.29 21.45
CA LEU A 285 -9.43 -12.80 22.15
C LEU A 285 -9.67 -14.18 22.79
N GLN A 286 -10.88 -14.47 23.27
CA GLN A 286 -11.23 -15.70 24.02
C GLN A 286 -11.84 -16.77 23.12
N TYR A 287 -12.33 -16.42 21.95
CA TYR A 287 -13.19 -17.27 21.13
C TYR A 287 -12.46 -18.48 20.53
N GLY A 288 -11.19 -18.40 20.26
CA GLY A 288 -10.38 -19.50 19.72
C GLY A 288 -10.63 -19.85 18.26
N LEU A 289 -11.59 -19.19 17.59
CA LEU A 289 -11.92 -19.34 16.17
C LEU A 289 -11.78 -17.99 15.45
N SER A 290 -11.85 -18.00 14.11
CA SER A 290 -11.85 -16.76 13.33
C SER A 290 -13.13 -15.96 13.55
N LEU A 291 -12.99 -14.73 13.96
CA LEU A 291 -14.08 -13.79 14.17
C LEU A 291 -13.91 -12.59 13.24
N ILE A 292 -14.94 -12.29 12.47
CA ILE A 292 -15.02 -11.06 11.70
C ILE A 292 -16.01 -10.13 12.40
N HIS A 293 -15.59 -8.92 12.73
CA HIS A 293 -16.51 -7.89 13.18
C HIS A 293 -16.40 -6.68 12.24
N ILE A 294 -17.53 -6.05 12.01
CA ILE A 294 -17.67 -4.94 11.07
C ILE A 294 -17.92 -3.70 11.90
N SER A 295 -17.08 -2.70 11.75
CA SER A 295 -17.23 -1.43 12.40
C SER A 295 -17.47 -0.33 11.37
N GLU A 296 -18.43 0.54 11.63
CA GLU A 296 -18.71 1.71 10.80
C GLU A 296 -17.93 2.92 11.30
N PRO A 297 -17.44 3.78 10.40
CA PRO A 297 -16.67 4.97 10.79
C PRO A 297 -17.56 6.12 11.26
N THR A 298 -18.86 6.04 11.01
CA THR A 298 -19.84 7.10 11.28
C THR A 298 -20.63 6.80 12.54
N ARG A 299 -20.95 7.89 13.27
CA ARG A 299 -21.80 7.84 14.46
C ARG A 299 -23.12 7.12 14.16
N PRO A 300 -23.71 6.44 15.16
CA PRO A 300 -25.13 6.12 15.11
C PRO A 300 -25.89 7.40 14.76
N ILE A 301 -26.61 7.37 13.66
CA ILE A 301 -27.58 8.44 13.36
C ILE A 301 -28.63 8.28 14.45
N SER A 302 -28.65 9.20 15.42
CA SER A 302 -29.79 9.30 16.33
C SER A 302 -31.02 9.60 15.47
N ILE A 303 -31.85 8.60 15.31
CA ILE A 303 -33.17 8.73 14.71
C ILE A 303 -34.09 9.52 15.66
#